data_2cb990a4be58a97f268243fa60099b11
#
_entry.id   2cb990a4be58a97f268243fa60099b11
#
_cell.length_a   1.000
_cell.length_b   1.000
_cell.length_c   1.000
_cell.angle_alpha   90.00
_cell.angle_beta   90.00
_cell.angle_gamma   90.00
#
_symmetry.space_group_name_H-M   'P 1'
#
loop_
_entity.id
_entity.type
_entity.pdbx_description
1 polymer ?
#
loop_
_entity_poly.entity_id
_entity_poly.type
_entity_poly.pdbx_seq_one_letter_code
_entity_poly.pdbx_strand_id
1 'polypeptide(L)'
;MKQGKFITGLMVFGVVSLFAGCGEKENEMTKVTLNEVAHSIFYAPQYVAMENGYFTQEGLDLDLVTGYGADKTMAAVISGEAQIGFIGAEASVYAYLEGANDPVINFAQGTQRAGNFLVAREEMTDFQWSDLKGKEVLGGRKGGIHISM
;
A
#
# COMPACT_ATOMS: atom_id res chain seq x y z
N MET A 1 -35.71 -83.42 23.68
CA MET A 1 -36.88 -82.82 22.96
C MET A 1 -36.67 -81.30 22.92
N LYS A 2 -36.88 -80.68 21.73
CA LYS A 2 -37.01 -79.25 21.38
C LYS A 2 -35.72 -78.49 21.22
N GLN A 3 -35.22 -78.44 20.04
CA GLN A 3 -35.38 -77.46 18.94
C GLN A 3 -35.01 -76.04 19.32
N GLY A 4 -33.76 -75.64 18.95
CA GLY A 4 -33.31 -74.27 18.98
C GLY A 4 -33.32 -73.66 17.57
N LYS A 5 -33.88 -72.51 17.45
CA LYS A 5 -33.99 -71.76 16.22
C LYS A 5 -32.72 -70.97 15.93
N PHE A 6 -32.11 -71.19 14.77
CA PHE A 6 -31.11 -70.39 14.13
C PHE A 6 -31.74 -69.02 13.78
N ILE A 7 -31.14 -67.94 14.30
CA ILE A 7 -31.42 -66.59 13.80
C ILE A 7 -30.16 -66.11 13.08
N THR A 8 -30.26 -66.07 11.77
CA THR A 8 -29.27 -65.56 10.86
C THR A 8 -29.29 -64.04 11.00
N GLY A 9 -28.30 -63.45 11.67
CA GLY A 9 -28.08 -62.03 11.72
C GLY A 9 -27.43 -61.52 10.44
N LEU A 10 -28.18 -60.78 9.66
CA LEU A 10 -27.72 -60.10 8.47
C LEU A 10 -26.84 -58.92 8.86
N MET A 11 -25.52 -59.07 8.62
CA MET A 11 -24.53 -58.03 8.82
C MET A 11 -24.62 -57.02 7.67
N VAL A 12 -25.32 -55.90 7.90
CA VAL A 12 -25.34 -54.77 6.99
C VAL A 12 -24.04 -54.00 7.16
N PHE A 13 -23.12 -54.20 6.23
CA PHE A 13 -21.90 -53.39 6.13
C PHE A 13 -22.28 -52.00 5.59
N GLY A 14 -22.49 -51.04 6.49
CA GLY A 14 -22.61 -49.64 6.13
C GLY A 14 -21.30 -49.10 5.63
N VAL A 15 -21.19 -48.94 4.32
CA VAL A 15 -20.10 -48.18 3.69
C VAL A 15 -20.31 -46.70 4.02
N VAL A 16 -19.69 -46.21 5.05
CA VAL A 16 -19.57 -44.77 5.33
C VAL A 16 -18.58 -44.21 4.33
N SER A 17 -19.09 -43.69 3.22
CA SER A 17 -18.31 -42.87 2.28
C SER A 17 -17.88 -41.59 2.99
N LEU A 18 -16.65 -41.56 3.44
CA LEU A 18 -15.97 -40.34 3.85
C LEU A 18 -15.82 -39.44 2.61
N PHE A 19 -16.80 -38.60 2.37
CA PHE A 19 -16.61 -37.42 1.56
C PHE A 19 -15.61 -36.54 2.32
N ALA A 20 -14.31 -36.72 2.06
CA ALA A 20 -13.34 -35.70 2.33
C ALA A 20 -13.67 -34.52 1.41
N GLY A 21 -14.51 -33.62 1.89
CA GLY A 21 -14.69 -32.33 1.28
C GLY A 21 -13.34 -31.62 1.35
N CYS A 22 -12.63 -31.55 0.23
CA CYS A 22 -11.68 -30.49 0.00
C CYS A 22 -12.49 -29.19 0.04
N GLY A 23 -12.63 -28.60 1.22
CA GLY A 23 -12.99 -27.20 1.32
C GLY A 23 -11.89 -26.45 0.58
N GLU A 24 -12.20 -25.92 -0.60
CA GLU A 24 -11.45 -24.80 -1.15
C GLU A 24 -11.40 -23.77 0.00
N LYS A 25 -10.21 -23.55 0.55
CA LYS A 25 -9.98 -22.37 1.36
C LYS A 25 -10.25 -21.22 0.40
N GLU A 26 -11.37 -20.52 0.57
CA GLU A 26 -11.49 -19.19 0.05
C GLU A 26 -10.20 -18.49 0.46
N ASN A 27 -9.39 -18.11 -0.53
CA ASN A 27 -8.20 -17.32 -0.29
C ASN A 27 -8.69 -15.97 0.21
N GLU A 28 -8.81 -15.83 1.53
CA GLU A 28 -9.14 -14.57 2.16
C GLU A 28 -8.04 -13.57 1.81
N MET A 29 -8.38 -12.59 0.98
CA MET A 29 -7.43 -11.56 0.57
C MET A 29 -7.02 -10.72 1.77
N THR A 30 -5.74 -10.42 1.87
CA THR A 30 -5.23 -9.53 2.89
C THR A 30 -5.58 -8.09 2.54
N LYS A 31 -6.35 -7.44 3.40
CA LYS A 31 -6.69 -6.02 3.25
C LYS A 31 -5.49 -5.15 3.58
N VAL A 32 -5.15 -4.25 2.67
CA VAL A 32 -4.03 -3.31 2.82
C VAL A 32 -4.50 -1.91 2.43
N THR A 33 -4.40 -0.97 3.34
CA THR A 33 -4.59 0.44 3.04
C THR A 33 -3.24 1.05 2.66
N LEU A 34 -3.16 1.56 1.42
CA LEU A 34 -2.03 2.31 0.92
C LEU A 34 -2.40 3.79 0.87
N ASN A 35 -1.67 4.62 1.60
CA ASN A 35 -1.87 6.06 1.58
C ASN A 35 -0.81 6.72 0.69
N GLU A 36 -1.25 7.41 -0.37
CA GLU A 36 -0.38 8.16 -1.26
C GLU A 36 -0.39 9.66 -0.94
N VAL A 37 0.73 10.34 -1.17
CA VAL A 37 0.86 11.78 -0.90
C VAL A 37 -0.07 12.61 -1.78
N ALA A 38 -0.21 12.23 -3.04
CA ALA A 38 -1.05 12.91 -4.03
C ALA A 38 -1.36 11.95 -5.17
N HIS A 39 -2.50 12.13 -5.81
CA HIS A 39 -2.78 11.41 -7.04
C HIS A 39 -1.95 12.03 -8.18
N SER A 40 -1.00 11.27 -8.73
CA SER A 40 0.01 11.81 -9.64
C SER A 40 0.40 10.83 -10.73
N ILE A 41 0.64 11.35 -11.93
CA ILE A 41 1.18 10.57 -13.05
C ILE A 41 2.53 9.89 -12.71
N PHE A 42 3.28 10.41 -11.77
CA PHE A 42 4.52 9.79 -11.29
C PHE A 42 4.29 8.43 -10.62
N TYR A 43 3.05 8.15 -10.21
CA TYR A 43 2.63 6.89 -9.58
C TYR A 43 1.90 5.96 -10.55
N ALA A 44 1.93 6.28 -11.86
CA ALA A 44 1.25 5.50 -12.88
C ALA A 44 1.53 3.98 -12.83
N PRO A 45 2.75 3.49 -12.54
CA PRO A 45 2.97 2.05 -12.41
C PRO A 45 2.11 1.39 -11.32
N GLN A 46 1.87 2.08 -10.20
CA GLN A 46 1.00 1.61 -9.12
C GLN A 46 -0.44 1.51 -9.60
N TYR A 47 -0.95 2.55 -10.29
CA TYR A 47 -2.33 2.55 -10.79
C TYR A 47 -2.55 1.48 -11.86
N VAL A 48 -1.58 1.29 -12.76
CA VAL A 48 -1.61 0.21 -13.75
C VAL A 48 -1.63 -1.16 -13.08
N ALA A 49 -0.86 -1.34 -12.01
CA ALA A 49 -0.86 -2.59 -11.26
C ALA A 49 -2.22 -2.85 -10.58
N MET A 50 -2.87 -1.82 -10.07
CA MET A 50 -4.22 -1.90 -9.49
C MET A 50 -5.25 -2.26 -10.57
N GLU A 51 -5.29 -1.53 -11.67
CA GLU A 51 -6.25 -1.73 -12.77
C GLU A 51 -6.10 -3.11 -13.43
N ASN A 52 -4.88 -3.63 -13.53
CA ASN A 52 -4.63 -4.97 -14.06
C ASN A 52 -4.85 -6.09 -13.03
N GLY A 53 -5.24 -5.76 -11.80
CA GLY A 53 -5.51 -6.74 -10.75
C GLY A 53 -4.27 -7.48 -10.24
N TYR A 54 -3.07 -6.92 -10.39
CA TYR A 54 -1.84 -7.58 -9.96
C TYR A 54 -1.78 -7.76 -8.44
N PHE A 55 -2.32 -6.82 -7.67
CA PHE A 55 -2.42 -6.95 -6.22
C PHE A 55 -3.38 -8.07 -5.82
N THR A 56 -4.52 -8.16 -6.50
CA THR A 56 -5.50 -9.24 -6.27
C THR A 56 -4.92 -10.61 -6.59
N GLN A 57 -4.11 -10.72 -7.65
CA GLN A 57 -3.41 -11.97 -8.00
C GLN A 57 -2.43 -12.41 -6.90
N GLU A 58 -1.87 -11.47 -6.16
CA GLU A 58 -1.00 -11.73 -5.00
C GLU A 58 -1.78 -11.88 -3.68
N GLY A 59 -3.11 -11.95 -3.74
CA GLY A 59 -3.96 -12.12 -2.57
C GLY A 59 -4.14 -10.84 -1.73
N LEU A 60 -3.93 -9.67 -2.32
CA LEU A 60 -4.06 -8.37 -1.66
C LEU A 60 -5.33 -7.66 -2.13
N ASP A 61 -6.15 -7.22 -1.18
CA ASP A 61 -7.26 -6.30 -1.36
C ASP A 61 -6.78 -4.90 -0.98
N LEU A 62 -6.38 -4.11 -2.00
CA LEU A 62 -5.72 -2.84 -1.81
C LEU A 62 -6.73 -1.69 -1.82
N ASP A 63 -6.80 -0.95 -0.72
CA ASP A 63 -7.53 0.31 -0.58
C ASP A 63 -6.58 1.50 -0.72
N LEU A 64 -6.77 2.31 -1.77
CA LEU A 64 -5.93 3.46 -2.06
C LEU A 64 -6.56 4.74 -1.51
N VAL A 65 -5.85 5.40 -0.61
CA VAL A 65 -6.26 6.66 0.02
C VAL A 65 -5.27 7.76 -0.32
N THR A 66 -5.75 8.94 -0.71
CA THR A 66 -4.90 10.10 -0.96
C THR A 66 -4.84 10.99 0.28
N GLY A 67 -3.65 11.14 0.86
CA GLY A 67 -3.41 11.93 2.08
C GLY A 67 -3.30 13.44 1.84
N TYR A 68 -3.06 13.88 0.62
CA TYR A 68 -2.83 15.29 0.25
C TYR A 68 -1.69 15.96 1.02
N GLY A 69 -0.63 15.23 1.27
CA GLY A 69 0.60 15.74 1.87
C GLY A 69 1.42 14.66 2.56
N ALA A 70 2.74 14.82 2.51
CA ALA A 70 3.68 13.87 3.09
C ALA A 70 3.50 13.75 4.61
N ASP A 71 3.24 14.86 5.28
CA ASP A 71 2.93 14.93 6.71
C ASP A 71 1.73 14.07 7.09
N LYS A 72 0.65 14.14 6.29
CA LYS A 72 -0.58 13.38 6.54
C LYS A 72 -0.42 11.90 6.21
N THR A 73 0.25 11.59 5.09
CA THR A 73 0.55 10.21 4.73
C THR A 73 1.43 9.54 5.79
N MET A 74 2.45 10.24 6.28
CA MET A 74 3.30 9.73 7.36
C MET A 74 2.51 9.53 8.66
N ALA A 75 1.65 10.48 9.01
CA ALA A 75 0.79 10.36 10.18
C ALA A 75 -0.15 9.14 10.09
N ALA A 76 -0.76 8.89 8.92
CA ALA A 76 -1.59 7.72 8.69
C ALA A 76 -0.84 6.40 8.86
N VAL A 77 0.43 6.34 8.45
CA VAL A 77 1.28 5.15 8.65
C VAL A 77 1.63 4.97 10.12
N ILE A 78 2.07 6.04 10.80
CA ILE A 78 2.46 5.98 12.21
C ILE A 78 1.27 5.65 13.11
N SER A 79 0.07 6.14 12.79
CA SER A 79 -1.16 5.84 13.54
C SER A 79 -1.73 4.46 13.28
N GLY A 80 -1.26 3.76 12.24
CA GLY A 80 -1.79 2.47 11.80
C GLY A 80 -3.05 2.55 10.93
N GLU A 81 -3.50 3.75 10.57
CA GLU A 81 -4.61 3.94 9.61
C GLU A 81 -4.25 3.42 8.22
N ALA A 82 -2.98 3.47 7.85
CA ALA A 82 -2.45 2.88 6.64
C ALA A 82 -1.28 1.95 6.96
N GLN A 83 -1.24 0.79 6.31
CA GLN A 83 -0.13 -0.15 6.44
C GLN A 83 1.06 0.27 5.58
N ILE A 84 0.78 0.97 4.48
CA ILE A 84 1.80 1.41 3.51
C ILE A 84 1.60 2.88 3.19
N GLY A 85 2.69 3.65 3.21
CA GLY A 85 2.75 5.01 2.70
C GLY A 85 3.53 5.09 1.40
N PHE A 86 2.93 5.64 0.34
CA PHE A 86 3.65 5.98 -0.88
C PHE A 86 4.07 7.45 -0.83
N ILE A 87 5.30 7.67 -0.41
CA ILE A 87 5.80 8.95 0.11
C ILE A 87 7.30 9.07 -0.16
N GLY A 88 7.84 10.29 -0.17
CA GLY A 88 9.28 10.49 -0.23
C GLY A 88 9.99 9.95 1.02
N ALA A 89 11.15 9.33 0.82
CA ALA A 89 11.91 8.72 1.91
C ALA A 89 12.33 9.72 3.01
N GLU A 90 12.43 11.00 2.67
CA GLU A 90 12.73 12.07 3.62
C GLU A 90 11.72 12.16 4.77
N ALA A 91 10.47 11.78 4.54
CA ALA A 91 9.45 11.82 5.58
C ALA A 91 9.74 10.82 6.72
N SER A 92 10.32 9.66 6.42
CA SER A 92 10.74 8.70 7.44
C SER A 92 11.90 9.23 8.28
N VAL A 93 12.80 9.99 7.65
CA VAL A 93 13.92 10.66 8.37
C VAL A 93 13.38 11.72 9.32
N TYR A 94 12.43 12.54 8.89
CA TYR A 94 11.82 13.53 9.77
C TYR A 94 11.07 12.89 10.95
N ALA A 95 10.27 11.85 10.68
CA ALA A 95 9.57 11.12 11.73
C ALA A 95 10.55 10.53 12.78
N TYR A 96 11.67 9.97 12.33
CA TYR A 96 12.72 9.48 13.22
C TYR A 96 13.34 10.60 14.06
N LEU A 97 13.69 11.73 13.43
CA LEU A 97 14.29 12.87 14.12
C LEU A 97 13.33 13.55 15.12
N GLU A 98 12.03 13.45 14.89
CA GLU A 98 10.99 13.95 15.80
C GLU A 98 10.70 12.98 16.95
N GLY A 99 11.39 11.84 17.00
CA GLY A 99 11.34 10.90 18.12
C GLY A 99 10.25 9.83 18.02
N ALA A 100 9.87 9.45 16.81
CA ALA A 100 8.97 8.31 16.62
C ALA A 100 9.59 7.04 17.25
N ASN A 101 8.89 6.43 18.19
CA ASN A 101 9.35 5.23 18.90
C ASN A 101 9.34 3.98 18.01
N ASP A 102 8.49 3.96 16.98
CA ASP A 102 8.39 2.88 16.01
C ASP A 102 8.79 3.43 14.64
N PRO A 103 10.01 3.12 14.16
CA PRO A 103 10.53 3.71 12.93
C PRO A 103 9.82 3.14 11.71
N VAL A 104 9.42 4.02 10.82
CA VAL A 104 8.90 3.64 9.51
C VAL A 104 10.05 3.11 8.64
N ILE A 105 9.84 1.96 8.00
CA ILE A 105 10.85 1.30 7.18
C ILE A 105 10.56 1.54 5.71
N ASN A 106 11.54 2.09 4.99
CA ASN A 106 11.48 2.19 3.53
C ASN A 106 11.89 0.83 2.93
N PHE A 107 10.97 0.16 2.23
CA PHE A 107 11.20 -1.18 1.69
C PHE A 107 11.21 -1.26 0.16
N ALA A 108 10.68 -0.24 -0.52
CA ALA A 108 10.65 -0.22 -1.99
C ALA A 108 10.73 1.22 -2.52
N GLN A 109 11.24 1.35 -3.73
CA GLN A 109 11.31 2.61 -4.45
C GLN A 109 10.40 2.53 -5.68
N GLY A 110 9.28 3.26 -5.68
CA GLY A 110 8.31 3.27 -6.78
C GLY A 110 8.72 4.16 -7.96
N THR A 111 9.54 5.19 -7.70
CA THR A 111 10.00 6.14 -8.74
C THR A 111 11.50 6.37 -8.61
N GLN A 112 12.21 6.23 -9.72
CA GLN A 112 13.67 6.43 -9.76
C GLN A 112 14.05 7.87 -10.14
N ARG A 113 13.18 8.55 -10.88
CA ARG A 113 13.41 9.91 -11.39
C ARG A 113 12.15 10.72 -11.17
N ALA A 114 12.03 11.25 -9.98
CA ALA A 114 11.11 12.34 -9.71
C ALA A 114 11.88 13.66 -9.90
N GLY A 115 11.25 14.65 -10.51
CA GLY A 115 11.85 15.95 -10.72
C GLY A 115 10.98 17.05 -10.12
N ASN A 116 11.63 18.05 -9.54
CA ASN A 116 10.99 19.32 -9.25
C ASN A 116 11.41 20.30 -10.33
N PHE A 117 10.46 21.04 -10.84
CA PHE A 117 10.68 22.01 -11.89
C PHE A 117 10.32 23.39 -11.36
N LEU A 118 11.23 24.34 -11.55
CA LEU A 118 10.91 25.74 -11.36
C LEU A 118 10.17 26.22 -12.59
N VAL A 119 8.97 26.72 -12.40
CA VAL A 119 8.12 27.21 -13.50
C VAL A 119 7.87 28.69 -13.29
N ALA A 120 8.21 29.50 -14.29
CA ALA A 120 7.89 30.92 -14.32
C ALA A 120 6.62 31.19 -15.13
N ARG A 121 5.94 32.30 -14.88
CA ARG A 121 4.77 32.75 -15.66
C ARG A 121 5.15 33.28 -17.02
N GLU A 122 6.38 33.77 -17.16
CA GLU A 122 6.94 34.36 -18.36
C GLU A 122 8.21 33.63 -18.75
N GLU A 123 8.58 33.69 -20.01
CA GLU A 123 9.81 33.08 -20.51
C GLU A 123 11.04 33.80 -19.91
N MET A 124 11.97 33.00 -19.40
CA MET A 124 13.25 33.46 -18.84
C MET A 124 14.39 32.80 -19.61
N THR A 125 14.82 33.42 -20.71
CA THR A 125 15.76 32.83 -21.68
C THR A 125 17.15 32.58 -21.12
N ASP A 126 17.64 33.43 -20.19
CA ASP A 126 18.97 33.36 -19.63
C ASP A 126 18.92 33.22 -18.09
N PHE A 127 17.98 32.42 -17.59
CA PHE A 127 17.76 32.26 -16.15
C PHE A 127 19.02 31.93 -15.37
N GLN A 128 19.24 32.69 -14.30
CA GLN A 128 20.25 32.45 -13.28
C GLN A 128 19.58 32.32 -11.91
N TRP A 129 20.10 31.47 -11.03
CA TRP A 129 19.55 31.32 -9.67
C TRP A 129 19.51 32.62 -8.88
N SER A 130 20.43 33.55 -9.19
CA SER A 130 20.46 34.90 -8.60
C SER A 130 19.21 35.74 -8.93
N ASP A 131 18.49 35.41 -10.00
CA ASP A 131 17.29 36.15 -10.43
C ASP A 131 16.11 35.93 -9.49
N LEU A 132 16.20 34.89 -8.66
CA LEU A 132 15.22 34.61 -7.61
C LEU A 132 15.40 35.47 -6.38
N LYS A 133 16.51 36.18 -6.25
CA LYS A 133 16.77 37.03 -5.09
C LYS A 133 15.69 38.11 -4.95
N GLY A 134 14.98 38.09 -3.81
CA GLY A 134 13.88 39.02 -3.53
C GLY A 134 12.58 38.69 -4.27
N LYS A 135 12.47 37.55 -4.92
CA LYS A 135 11.21 37.06 -5.52
C LYS A 135 10.47 36.14 -4.57
N GLU A 136 9.16 36.11 -4.68
CA GLU A 136 8.33 35.10 -4.04
C GLU A 136 8.32 33.85 -4.88
N VAL A 137 8.69 32.72 -4.30
CA VAL A 137 8.71 31.42 -4.94
C VAL A 137 7.73 30.50 -4.18
N LEU A 138 6.75 29.98 -4.88
CA LEU A 138 5.84 28.98 -4.31
C LEU A 138 6.57 27.64 -4.26
N GLY A 139 6.95 27.21 -3.06
CA GLY A 139 7.55 25.90 -2.80
C GLY A 139 6.58 24.91 -2.19
N GLY A 140 7.07 23.70 -1.94
CA GLY A 140 6.35 22.71 -1.14
C GLY A 140 6.21 23.15 0.32
N ARG A 141 5.28 22.55 1.04
CA ARG A 141 5.17 22.78 2.48
C ARG A 141 6.12 21.85 3.25
N LYS A 142 6.36 22.16 4.55
CA LYS A 142 7.18 21.35 5.44
C LYS A 142 6.65 19.91 5.46
N GLY A 143 7.52 18.94 5.28
CA GLY A 143 7.16 17.52 5.17
C GLY A 143 6.80 17.05 3.75
N GLY A 144 6.77 17.95 2.76
CA GLY A 144 6.68 17.62 1.34
C GLY A 144 8.02 17.64 0.64
N ILE A 145 8.02 17.47 -0.68
CA ILE A 145 9.24 17.66 -1.48
C ILE A 145 9.63 19.13 -1.38
N HIS A 146 10.66 19.42 -0.61
CA HIS A 146 11.15 20.77 -0.40
C HIS A 146 12.26 21.13 -1.36
N ILE A 147 12.13 22.32 -1.94
CA ILE A 147 13.32 23.08 -2.33
C ILE A 147 13.62 24.01 -1.13
N SER A 148 14.60 23.65 -0.31
CA SER A 148 15.19 24.59 0.63
C SER A 148 16.17 25.45 -0.13
N MET A 149 15.85 26.71 -0.31
CA MET A 149 16.82 27.72 -0.77
C MET A 149 17.33 28.51 0.40
#